data_865e29ace0b242f37df39f6e10dff6af
#
_entry.id   865e29ace0b242f37df39f6e10dff6af
#
_cell.length_a   1.000
_cell.length_b   1.000
_cell.length_c   1.000
_cell.angle_alpha   90.00
_cell.angle_beta   90.00
_cell.angle_gamma   90.00
#
_symmetry.space_group_name_H-M   'P 1'
#
loop_
_entity.id
_entity.type
_entity.pdbx_description
1 polymer ?
#
loop_
_entity_poly.entity_id
_entity_poly.type
_entity_poly.pdbx_seq_one_letter_code
_entity_poly.pdbx_strand_id
1 'polypeptide(L)' 'MEAAVSTVLWRLFREGPANTERSHAVILPGGPPHTLAFFANDEMDRVENYETTDLVMFRAEEIKQSLLADGWNED' A
#
# COMPACT_ATOMS: atom_id res chain seq x y z
N MET A 1 26.94 -2.30 -6.00
CA MET A 1 25.66 -1.97 -6.64
C MET A 1 24.56 -2.01 -5.61
N GLU A 2 23.76 -0.96 -5.56
CA GLU A 2 22.64 -0.93 -4.65
C GLU A 2 21.44 -1.62 -5.26
N ALA A 3 20.75 -2.41 -4.45
CA ALA A 3 19.50 -3.00 -4.86
C ALA A 3 18.39 -1.93 -4.79
N ALA A 4 17.53 -1.91 -5.80
CA ALA A 4 16.35 -1.06 -5.75
C ALA A 4 15.40 -1.62 -4.69
N VAL A 5 14.84 -0.75 -3.84
CA VAL A 5 13.94 -1.16 -2.76
C VAL A 5 12.60 -0.47 -2.88
N SER A 6 11.56 -1.17 -2.44
CA SER A 6 10.24 -0.60 -2.35
C SER A 6 10.13 0.28 -1.11
N THR A 7 9.37 1.36 -1.22
CA THR A 7 9.09 2.24 -0.08
C THR A 7 7.70 1.92 0.45
N VAL A 8 7.65 1.51 1.72
CA VAL A 8 6.37 1.23 2.37
C VAL A 8 5.72 2.55 2.78
N LEU A 9 4.49 2.78 2.34
CA LEU A 9 3.75 3.99 2.64
C LEU A 9 2.91 3.83 3.91
N TRP A 10 2.28 2.68 4.08
CA TRP A 10 1.53 2.37 5.30
C TRP A 10 1.33 0.87 5.42
N ARG A 11 1.08 0.46 6.67
CA ARG A 11 0.68 -0.90 7.01
C ARG A 11 -0.52 -0.84 7.93
N LEU A 12 -1.53 -1.67 7.65
CA LEU A 12 -2.73 -1.75 8.45
C LEU A 12 -3.01 -3.21 8.80
N PHE A 13 -3.78 -3.41 9.86
CA PHE A 13 -4.21 -4.75 10.24
C PHE A 13 -5.63 -4.73 10.77
N ARG A 14 -6.26 -5.87 10.73
CA ARG A 14 -7.60 -6.07 11.27
C ARG A 14 -7.70 -7.50 11.81
N GLU A 15 -8.30 -7.66 12.99
CA GLU A 15 -8.54 -8.99 13.54
C GLU A 15 -9.71 -9.62 12.81
N GLY A 16 -9.46 -10.75 12.17
CA GLY A 16 -10.49 -11.54 11.50
C GLY A 16 -10.95 -12.70 12.39
N PRO A 17 -11.97 -13.45 11.93
CA PRO A 17 -12.50 -14.56 12.72
C PRO A 17 -11.52 -15.71 12.94
N ALA A 18 -10.58 -15.91 12.03
CA ALA A 18 -9.58 -16.98 12.11
C ALA A 18 -8.17 -16.47 12.27
N ASN A 19 -7.84 -15.37 11.60
CA ASN A 19 -6.47 -14.84 11.53
C ASN A 19 -6.49 -13.33 11.55
N THR A 20 -5.35 -12.73 11.91
CA THR A 20 -5.12 -11.31 11.71
C THR A 20 -4.96 -11.07 10.21
N GLU A 21 -5.74 -10.16 9.67
CA GLU A 21 -5.61 -9.73 8.29
C GLU A 21 -4.68 -8.53 8.22
N ARG A 22 -3.86 -8.47 7.17
CA ARG A 22 -2.89 -7.39 7.00
C ARG A 22 -3.01 -6.81 5.61
N SER A 23 -2.77 -5.51 5.52
CA SER A 23 -2.75 -4.80 4.24
C SER A 23 -1.64 -3.77 4.28
N HIS A 24 -0.93 -3.60 3.17
CA HIS A 24 0.07 -2.55 3.10
C HIS A 24 0.18 -2.02 1.68
N ALA A 25 0.71 -0.82 1.57
CA ALA A 25 0.92 -0.15 0.30
C ALA A 25 2.38 0.24 0.16
N VAL A 26 2.91 0.06 -1.04
CA VAL A 26 4.30 0.40 -1.33
C VAL A 26 4.40 1.13 -2.66
N ILE A 27 5.44 1.96 -2.79
CA ILE A 27 5.87 2.45 -4.09
C ILE A 27 7.00 1.54 -4.55
N LEU A 28 6.83 0.92 -5.71
CA LEU A 28 7.87 0.08 -6.29
C LEU A 28 9.00 0.95 -6.86
N PRO A 29 10.22 0.42 -6.94
CA PRO A 29 11.32 1.20 -7.51
C PRO A 29 11.11 1.47 -8.99
N GLY A 30 11.63 2.60 -9.45
CA GLY A 30 11.56 3.01 -10.84
C GLY A 30 10.58 4.15 -11.06
N GLY A 31 10.31 4.44 -12.32
CA GLY A 31 9.39 5.47 -12.73
C GLY A 31 10.05 6.72 -13.23
N PRO A 32 9.31 7.68 -13.82
CA PRO A 32 7.90 7.58 -14.15
C PRO A 32 7.57 6.57 -15.25
N PRO A 33 6.36 5.97 -15.26
CA PRO A 33 5.32 6.14 -14.25
C PRO A 33 5.70 5.45 -12.94
N HIS A 34 5.19 5.98 -11.82
CA HIS A 34 5.42 5.42 -10.51
C HIS A 34 4.36 4.37 -10.22
N THR A 35 4.77 3.21 -9.71
CA THR A 35 3.85 2.10 -9.46
C THR A 35 3.53 2.01 -7.98
N LEU A 36 2.24 2.14 -7.68
CA LEU A 36 1.70 1.95 -6.34
C LEU A 36 1.14 0.54 -6.27
N ALA A 37 1.66 -0.27 -5.35
CA ALA A 37 1.22 -1.64 -5.18
C ALA A 37 0.55 -1.83 -3.83
N PHE A 38 -0.58 -2.51 -3.84
CA PHE A 38 -1.33 -2.85 -2.63
C PHE A 38 -1.22 -4.34 -2.38
N PHE A 39 -0.96 -4.71 -1.14
CA PHE A 39 -0.80 -6.10 -0.73
C PHE A 39 -1.87 -6.47 0.30
N ALA A 40 -2.39 -7.68 0.17
CA ALA A 40 -3.31 -8.28 1.11
C ALA A 40 -2.67 -9.56 1.62
N ASN A 41 -2.38 -9.63 2.91
CA ASN A 41 -1.73 -10.78 3.54
C ASN A 41 -0.45 -11.20 2.82
N ASP A 42 0.39 -10.21 2.49
CA ASP A 42 1.68 -10.37 1.82
C ASP A 42 1.60 -10.83 0.37
N GLU A 43 0.42 -10.85 -0.21
CA GLU A 43 0.24 -11.14 -1.63
C GLU A 43 -0.16 -9.86 -2.36
N MET A 44 0.43 -9.62 -3.53
CA MET A 44 0.09 -8.46 -4.32
C MET A 44 -1.35 -8.56 -4.80
N ASP A 45 -2.17 -7.58 -4.41
CA ASP A 45 -3.60 -7.57 -4.71
C ASP A 45 -3.92 -6.69 -5.91
N ARG A 46 -3.27 -5.53 -6.01
CA ARG A 46 -3.56 -4.57 -7.06
C ARG A 46 -2.38 -3.64 -7.26
N VAL A 47 -2.19 -3.17 -8.49
CA VAL A 47 -1.21 -2.13 -8.80
C VAL A 47 -1.86 -1.01 -9.59
N GLU A 48 -1.39 0.21 -9.38
CA GLU A 48 -1.83 1.39 -10.11
C GLU A 48 -0.58 2.19 -10.48
N ASN A 49 -0.61 2.86 -11.63
CA ASN A 49 0.52 3.65 -12.11
C ASN A 49 0.14 5.12 -12.22
N TYR A 50 1.05 5.99 -11.81
CA TYR A 50 0.83 7.44 -11.79
C TYR A 50 2.07 8.17 -12.28
N GLU A 51 1.86 9.31 -12.92
CA GLU A 51 2.95 10.09 -13.51
C GLU A 51 3.79 10.82 -12.45
N THR A 52 3.21 11.13 -11.29
CA THR A 52 3.91 11.87 -10.24
C THR A 52 3.80 11.15 -8.90
N THR A 53 4.78 11.39 -8.03
CA THR A 53 4.75 10.84 -6.66
C THR A 53 3.62 11.47 -5.86
N ASP A 54 3.27 12.72 -6.12
CA ASP A 54 2.16 13.37 -5.41
C ASP A 54 0.84 12.65 -5.64
N LEU A 55 0.60 12.19 -6.87
CA LEU A 55 -0.60 11.41 -7.18
C LEU A 55 -0.58 10.06 -6.47
N VAL A 56 0.58 9.41 -6.40
CA VAL A 56 0.73 8.15 -5.67
C VAL A 56 0.40 8.35 -4.20
N MET A 57 0.95 9.38 -3.57
CA MET A 57 0.74 9.65 -2.15
C MET A 57 -0.71 9.98 -1.87
N PHE A 58 -1.34 10.78 -2.73
CA PHE A 58 -2.76 11.10 -2.60
C PHE A 58 -3.63 9.85 -2.65
N ARG A 59 -3.37 9.00 -3.64
CA ARG A 59 -4.16 7.76 -3.80
C ARG A 59 -3.95 6.80 -2.65
N ALA A 60 -2.70 6.63 -2.21
CA ALA A 60 -2.38 5.75 -1.08
C ALA A 60 -3.10 6.21 0.20
N GLU A 61 -3.10 7.53 0.45
CA GLU A 61 -3.78 8.08 1.62
C GLU A 61 -5.29 7.91 1.53
N GLU A 62 -5.85 8.07 0.35
CA GLU A 62 -7.29 7.89 0.12
C GLU A 62 -7.70 6.45 0.48
N ILE A 63 -6.94 5.47 0.02
CA ILE A 63 -7.23 4.06 0.32
C ILE A 63 -7.04 3.78 1.82
N LYS A 64 -5.97 4.33 2.42
CA LYS A 64 -5.73 4.18 3.85
C LYS A 64 -6.93 4.67 4.66
N GLN A 65 -7.42 5.88 4.38
CA GLN A 65 -8.54 6.45 5.11
C GLN A 65 -9.82 5.63 4.93
N SER A 66 -10.02 5.08 3.74
CA SER A 66 -11.14 4.19 3.48
C SER A 66 -11.09 2.94 4.36
N LEU A 67 -9.90 2.34 4.47
CA LEU A 67 -9.72 1.13 5.29
C LEU A 67 -9.86 1.45 6.78
N LEU A 68 -9.29 2.57 7.24
CA LEU A 68 -9.45 2.97 8.65
C LEU A 68 -10.92 3.18 8.99
N ALA A 69 -11.70 3.80 8.09
CA ALA A 69 -13.12 3.99 8.29
C ALA A 69 -13.88 2.65 8.32
N ASP A 70 -13.31 1.62 7.71
CA ASP A 70 -13.91 0.30 7.63
C ASP A 70 -13.45 -0.63 8.77
N GLY A 71 -12.76 -0.09 9.76
CA GLY A 71 -12.38 -0.84 10.96
C GLY A 71 -10.95 -1.36 11.00
N TRP A 72 -10.13 -1.02 10.01
CA TRP A 72 -8.71 -1.38 10.03
C TRP A 72 -7.96 -0.47 10.99
N ASN A 73 -6.83 -0.96 11.50
CA ASN A 73 -6.00 -0.26 12.45
C ASN A 73 -4.60 -0.05 11.88
N GLU A 74 -3.94 1.03 12.28
CA GLU A 74 -2.55 1.24 11.88
C GLU A 74 -1.64 0.30 12.65
N ASP A 75 -0.70 -0.27 11.90
CA ASP A 75 0.26 -1.22 12.46
C ASP A 75 1.49 -0.48 13.00
#